data_ea08161e020b0da49743ef44d41b137a
#
_entry.id   ea08161e020b0da49743ef44d41b137a
#
_cell.length_a   1.000
_cell.length_b   1.000
_cell.length_c   1.000
_cell.angle_alpha   90.00
_cell.angle_beta   90.00
_cell.angle_gamma   90.00
#
_symmetry.space_group_name_H-M   'P 1'
#
loop_
_entity.id
_entity.type
_entity.pdbx_description
1 polymer ?
#
loop_
_entity_poly.entity_id
_entity_poly.type
_entity_poly.pdbx_seq_one_letter_code
_entity_poly.pdbx_strand_id
1 'polypeptide(L)'
;MHNLFAYTDGACSGNPGPGGWGVLLIAKNQDTIIKEKEIFGGQEETTNNQMELLAAISALEALDRPSKIKIITDSSYVKNGVTQWLENWKNNKWKTASKKPVKNAELWRRLDQAKSRHEVIWEWVKGHAGHPENERADKLARKGMEPFKNQS
;
A
#
# COMPACT_ATOMS: atom_id res chain seq x y z
N MET A 1 -4.73 12.80 -21.89
CA MET A 1 -4.34 11.57 -21.22
C MET A 1 -4.35 11.79 -19.71
N HIS A 2 -5.01 10.90 -18.99
CA HIS A 2 -5.13 11.04 -17.54
C HIS A 2 -3.94 10.40 -16.85
N ASN A 3 -3.44 11.06 -15.82
CA ASN A 3 -2.43 10.51 -14.95
C ASN A 3 -3.07 10.09 -13.62
N LEU A 4 -2.76 8.87 -13.20
CA LEU A 4 -3.28 8.33 -11.94
C LEU A 4 -2.17 8.28 -10.90
N PHE A 5 -2.52 8.69 -9.69
CA PHE A 5 -1.60 8.68 -8.54
C PHE A 5 -2.31 8.04 -7.35
N ALA A 6 -1.57 7.24 -6.61
CA ALA A 6 -2.07 6.69 -5.34
C ALA A 6 -1.06 7.00 -4.26
N TYR A 7 -1.51 7.71 -3.23
CA TYR A 7 -0.72 7.98 -2.04
C TYR A 7 -1.18 6.99 -0.98
N THR A 8 -0.26 6.15 -0.51
CA THR A 8 -0.59 5.03 0.37
C THR A 8 0.14 5.14 1.69
N ASP A 9 -0.52 4.69 2.76
CA ASP A 9 0.10 4.68 4.07
C ASP A 9 -0.52 3.59 4.94
N GLY A 10 0.26 3.11 5.91
CA GLY A 10 -0.19 2.16 6.90
C GLY A 10 0.19 2.62 8.29
N ALA A 11 -0.61 2.27 9.27
CA ALA A 11 -0.37 2.63 10.66
C ALA A 11 -0.73 1.45 11.55
N CYS A 12 -0.03 1.33 12.68
CA CYS A 12 -0.31 0.26 13.64
C CYS A 12 -0.02 0.76 15.05
N SER A 13 -0.96 0.50 15.95
CA SER A 13 -0.81 0.84 17.36
C SER A 13 -0.32 -0.41 18.11
N GLY A 14 0.99 -0.47 18.35
CA GLY A 14 1.64 -1.71 18.75
C GLY A 14 2.02 -2.51 17.51
N ASN A 15 2.82 -3.53 17.66
CA ASN A 15 3.30 -4.30 16.50
C ASN A 15 3.60 -5.74 16.94
N PRO A 16 2.58 -6.62 17.01
CA PRO A 16 1.23 -6.47 16.46
C PRO A 16 0.27 -5.67 17.35
N GLY A 17 -0.83 -5.27 16.74
CA GLY A 17 -1.90 -4.54 17.42
C GLY A 17 -2.92 -4.04 16.41
N PRO A 18 -3.85 -3.15 16.84
CA PRO A 18 -4.78 -2.55 15.88
C PRO A 18 -4.05 -1.74 14.84
N GLY A 19 -4.47 -1.84 13.60
CA GLY A 19 -3.84 -1.12 12.52
C GLY A 19 -4.84 -0.68 11.46
N GLY A 20 -4.41 0.24 10.60
CA GLY A 20 -5.20 0.74 9.50
C GLY A 20 -4.34 1.06 8.29
N TRP A 21 -5.00 1.17 7.17
CA TRP A 21 -4.36 1.56 5.91
C TRP A 21 -5.19 2.62 5.22
N GLY A 22 -4.54 3.46 4.45
CA GLY A 22 -5.21 4.53 3.73
C GLY A 22 -4.66 4.73 2.34
N VAL A 23 -5.53 5.12 1.42
CA VAL A 23 -5.20 5.40 0.03
C VAL A 23 -5.91 6.66 -0.40
N LEU A 24 -5.15 7.60 -0.98
CA LEU A 24 -5.72 8.73 -1.68
C LEU A 24 -5.44 8.52 -3.17
N LEU A 25 -6.50 8.25 -3.93
CA LEU A 25 -6.41 8.10 -5.38
C LEU A 25 -6.72 9.44 -6.03
N ILE A 26 -5.84 9.89 -6.92
CA ILE A 26 -6.01 11.15 -7.64
C ILE A 26 -5.86 10.89 -9.12
N ALA A 27 -6.82 11.38 -9.90
CA ALA A 27 -6.71 11.42 -11.36
C ALA A 27 -6.50 12.87 -11.77
N LYS A 28 -5.49 13.12 -12.60
CA LYS A 28 -5.17 14.45 -13.10
C LYS A 28 -5.20 14.46 -14.61
N ASN A 29 -5.62 15.60 -15.16
CA ASN A 29 -5.44 15.92 -16.56
C ASN A 29 -4.48 17.11 -16.61
N GLN A 30 -3.22 16.84 -16.99
CA GLN A 30 -2.11 17.76 -16.82
C GLN A 30 -1.95 18.07 -15.33
N ASP A 31 -2.03 19.34 -14.92
CA ASP A 31 -1.86 19.70 -13.51
C ASP A 31 -3.18 19.84 -12.76
N THR A 32 -4.30 19.58 -13.44
CA THR A 32 -5.62 19.78 -12.87
C THR A 32 -6.14 18.45 -12.30
N ILE A 33 -6.54 18.45 -11.03
CA ILE A 33 -7.16 17.28 -10.42
C ILE A 33 -8.59 17.19 -10.94
N ILE A 34 -8.92 16.07 -11.59
CA ILE A 34 -10.27 15.85 -12.14
C ILE A 34 -11.09 14.89 -11.29
N LYS A 35 -10.43 14.09 -10.43
CA LYS A 35 -11.15 13.17 -9.54
C LYS A 35 -10.27 12.78 -8.38
N GLU A 36 -10.85 12.67 -7.19
CA GLU A 36 -10.20 12.16 -6.01
C GLU A 36 -11.07 11.08 -5.38
N LYS A 37 -10.45 10.07 -4.80
CA LYS A 37 -11.15 9.04 -4.04
C LYS A 37 -10.32 8.65 -2.84
N GLU A 38 -10.97 8.61 -1.68
CA GLU A 38 -10.33 8.17 -0.44
C GLU A 38 -10.82 6.79 -0.09
N ILE A 39 -9.88 5.89 0.23
CA ILE A 39 -10.19 4.51 0.61
C ILE A 39 -9.40 4.21 1.88
N PHE A 40 -10.02 3.54 2.82
CA PHE A 40 -9.34 3.18 4.06
C PHE A 40 -9.97 1.93 4.67
N GLY A 41 -9.22 1.28 5.54
CA GLY A 41 -9.68 0.12 6.28
C GLY A 41 -8.72 -0.19 7.41
N GLY A 42 -9.04 -1.22 8.18
CA GLY A 42 -8.19 -1.59 9.30
C GLY A 42 -8.43 -3.01 9.76
N GLN A 43 -7.65 -3.41 10.75
CA GLN A 43 -7.72 -4.73 11.35
C GLN A 43 -7.45 -4.64 12.84
N GLU A 44 -8.05 -5.57 13.60
CA GLU A 44 -7.91 -5.61 15.05
C GLU A 44 -6.50 -5.99 15.49
N GLU A 45 -5.88 -6.93 14.78
CA GLU A 45 -4.53 -7.38 15.09
C GLU A 45 -3.74 -7.53 13.81
N THR A 46 -2.72 -6.68 13.64
CA THR A 46 -1.93 -6.64 12.43
C THR A 46 -0.56 -6.02 12.73
N THR A 47 0.22 -5.79 11.69
CA THR A 47 1.52 -5.14 11.79
C THR A 47 1.58 -3.95 10.84
N ASN A 48 2.52 -3.05 11.09
CA ASN A 48 2.72 -1.89 10.22
C ASN A 48 3.01 -2.35 8.78
N ASN A 49 3.87 -3.36 8.61
CA ASN A 49 4.22 -3.86 7.28
C ASN A 49 3.00 -4.42 6.54
N GLN A 50 2.12 -5.13 7.24
CA GLN A 50 0.89 -5.64 6.62
C GLN A 50 -0.02 -4.51 6.17
N MET A 51 -0.12 -3.46 6.98
CA MET A 51 -0.97 -2.31 6.61
C MET A 51 -0.40 -1.55 5.42
N GLU A 52 0.92 -1.41 5.36
CA GLU A 52 1.57 -0.80 4.20
C GLU A 52 1.31 -1.59 2.92
N LEU A 53 1.40 -2.92 3.00
CA LEU A 53 1.08 -3.79 1.86
C LEU A 53 -0.38 -3.66 1.44
N LEU A 54 -1.30 -3.70 2.41
CA LEU A 54 -2.73 -3.60 2.12
C LEU A 54 -3.09 -2.26 1.49
N ALA A 55 -2.43 -1.19 1.87
CA ALA A 55 -2.66 0.12 1.24
C ALA A 55 -2.32 0.05 -0.25
N ALA A 56 -1.15 -0.49 -0.60
CA ALA A 56 -0.75 -0.62 -2.01
C ALA A 56 -1.67 -1.55 -2.78
N ILE A 57 -2.01 -2.69 -2.19
CA ILE A 57 -2.93 -3.67 -2.79
C ILE A 57 -4.29 -3.03 -3.07
N SER A 58 -4.83 -2.33 -2.07
CA SER A 58 -6.15 -1.72 -2.16
C SER A 58 -6.19 -0.62 -3.22
N ALA A 59 -5.10 0.13 -3.38
CA ALA A 59 -4.99 1.13 -4.44
C ALA A 59 -5.15 0.48 -5.82
N LEU A 60 -4.45 -0.63 -6.05
CA LEU A 60 -4.49 -1.31 -7.33
C LEU A 60 -5.82 -2.04 -7.57
N GLU A 61 -6.36 -2.67 -6.53
CA GLU A 61 -7.61 -3.40 -6.65
C GLU A 61 -8.82 -2.48 -6.82
N ALA A 62 -8.68 -1.20 -6.47
CA ALA A 62 -9.75 -0.23 -6.66
C ALA A 62 -9.92 0.21 -8.13
N LEU A 63 -8.97 -0.12 -8.99
CA LEU A 63 -9.02 0.26 -10.40
C LEU A 63 -9.85 -0.75 -11.19
N ASP A 64 -10.84 -0.25 -11.94
CA ASP A 64 -11.79 -1.09 -12.68
C ASP A 64 -11.20 -1.70 -13.93
N ARG A 65 -10.15 -1.12 -14.48
CA ARG A 65 -9.56 -1.55 -15.74
C ARG A 65 -8.05 -1.43 -15.68
N PRO A 66 -7.32 -2.13 -16.57
CA PRO A 66 -5.85 -1.97 -16.63
C PRO A 66 -5.48 -0.51 -16.81
N SER A 67 -4.55 -0.03 -16.00
CA SER A 67 -4.22 1.39 -15.93
C SER A 67 -2.72 1.57 -15.71
N LYS A 68 -2.25 2.77 -16.06
CA LYS A 68 -0.91 3.21 -15.69
C LYS A 68 -1.07 4.09 -14.46
N ILE A 69 -0.38 3.75 -13.38
CA ILE A 69 -0.53 4.44 -12.10
C ILE A 69 0.82 4.60 -11.41
N LYS A 70 1.01 5.73 -10.75
CA LYS A 70 2.15 5.97 -9.88
C LYS A 70 1.70 5.78 -8.44
N ILE A 71 2.37 4.87 -7.71
CA ILE A 71 2.12 4.67 -6.29
C ILE A 71 3.22 5.35 -5.49
N ILE A 72 2.82 6.26 -4.62
CA ILE A 72 3.73 7.01 -3.77
C ILE A 72 3.62 6.46 -2.35
N THR A 73 4.72 5.96 -1.80
CA THR A 73 4.76 5.38 -0.47
C THR A 73 6.04 5.76 0.24
N ASP A 74 6.00 5.81 1.56
CA ASP A 74 7.21 5.99 2.37
C ASP A 74 7.70 4.66 2.96
N SER A 75 7.04 3.56 2.64
CA SER A 75 7.40 2.25 3.18
C SER A 75 8.63 1.66 2.50
N SER A 76 9.72 1.57 3.23
CA SER A 76 10.92 0.89 2.73
C SER A 76 10.67 -0.61 2.57
N TYR A 77 9.80 -1.19 3.39
CA TYR A 77 9.44 -2.60 3.29
C TYR A 77 8.77 -2.90 1.94
N VAL A 78 7.79 -2.11 1.54
CA VAL A 78 7.13 -2.28 0.24
C VAL A 78 8.12 -2.04 -0.90
N LYS A 79 8.91 -0.97 -0.80
CA LYS A 79 9.92 -0.64 -1.81
C LYS A 79 10.89 -1.79 -2.01
N ASN A 80 11.47 -2.29 -0.93
CA ASN A 80 12.46 -3.36 -1.02
C ASN A 80 11.85 -4.65 -1.55
N GLY A 81 10.62 -4.94 -1.15
CA GLY A 81 9.93 -6.12 -1.64
C GLY A 81 9.72 -6.10 -3.14
N VAL A 82 9.18 -5.00 -3.67
CA VAL A 82 8.89 -4.93 -5.12
C VAL A 82 10.14 -4.78 -5.98
N THR A 83 11.22 -4.22 -5.44
CA THR A 83 12.44 -3.99 -6.22
C THR A 83 13.48 -5.08 -6.07
N GLN A 84 13.49 -5.80 -4.94
CA GLN A 84 14.59 -6.73 -4.63
C GLN A 84 14.13 -8.15 -4.32
N TRP A 85 13.02 -8.31 -3.58
CA TRP A 85 12.68 -9.61 -3.01
C TRP A 85 11.67 -10.42 -3.81
N LEU A 86 10.71 -9.76 -4.44
CA LEU A 86 9.53 -10.41 -5.03
C LEU A 86 9.89 -11.43 -6.11
N GLU A 87 10.78 -11.07 -7.03
CA GLU A 87 11.19 -11.97 -8.10
C GLU A 87 11.92 -13.20 -7.56
N ASN A 88 12.75 -13.01 -6.53
CA ASN A 88 13.45 -14.14 -5.90
C ASN A 88 12.47 -15.08 -5.22
N TRP A 89 11.48 -14.53 -4.54
CA TRP A 89 10.46 -15.36 -3.88
C TRP A 89 9.64 -16.15 -4.90
N LYS A 90 9.28 -15.53 -6.00
CA LYS A 90 8.54 -16.22 -7.08
C LYS A 90 9.37 -17.36 -7.64
N ASN A 91 10.66 -17.15 -7.85
CA ASN A 91 11.58 -18.17 -8.37
C ASN A 91 11.82 -19.28 -7.35
N ASN A 92 11.72 -19.00 -6.07
CA ASN A 92 11.93 -19.96 -4.98
C ASN A 92 10.63 -20.53 -4.42
N LYS A 93 9.54 -20.47 -5.20
CA LYS A 93 8.24 -21.02 -4.81
C LYS A 93 7.74 -20.43 -3.48
N TRP A 94 8.01 -19.14 -3.26
CA TRP A 94 7.61 -18.39 -2.08
C TRP A 94 8.23 -18.91 -0.78
N LYS A 95 9.45 -19.37 -0.87
CA LYS A 95 10.24 -19.81 0.28
C LYS A 95 11.52 -18.99 0.37
N THR A 96 11.99 -18.78 1.59
CA THR A 96 13.27 -18.10 1.82
C THR A 96 14.43 -19.02 1.45
N ALA A 97 15.66 -18.50 1.49
CA ALA A 97 16.85 -19.30 1.23
C ALA A 97 16.97 -20.49 2.17
N SER A 98 16.45 -20.38 3.40
CA SER A 98 16.44 -21.47 4.38
C SER A 98 15.20 -22.37 4.25
N LYS A 99 14.47 -22.27 3.15
CA LYS A 99 13.28 -23.07 2.83
C LYS A 99 12.10 -22.84 3.76
N LYS A 100 12.07 -21.72 4.47
CA LYS A 100 10.93 -21.33 5.30
C LYS A 100 9.95 -20.51 4.47
N PRO A 101 8.65 -20.53 4.81
CA PRO A 101 7.69 -19.67 4.09
C PRO A 101 8.05 -18.20 4.20
N VAL A 102 7.83 -17.46 3.11
CA VAL A 102 8.04 -16.02 3.11
C VAL A 102 7.03 -15.35 4.03
N LYS A 103 7.50 -14.45 4.89
CA LYS A 103 6.64 -13.71 5.79
C LYS A 103 5.68 -12.83 4.98
N ASN A 104 4.40 -12.82 5.35
CA ASN A 104 3.35 -12.09 4.63
C ASN A 104 3.18 -12.55 3.18
N ALA A 105 3.50 -13.82 2.89
CA ALA A 105 3.45 -14.34 1.53
C ALA A 105 2.11 -14.14 0.84
N GLU A 106 0.99 -14.31 1.56
CA GLU A 106 -0.33 -14.11 0.98
C GLU A 106 -0.53 -12.69 0.49
N LEU A 107 -0.09 -11.70 1.28
CA LEU A 107 -0.20 -10.30 0.90
C LEU A 107 0.72 -9.97 -0.28
N TRP A 108 1.94 -10.52 -0.28
CA TRP A 108 2.86 -10.29 -1.39
C TRP A 108 2.35 -10.92 -2.68
N ARG A 109 1.74 -12.10 -2.62
CA ARG A 109 1.12 -12.73 -3.79
C ARG A 109 -0.05 -11.92 -4.30
N ARG A 110 -0.85 -11.40 -3.39
CA ARG A 110 -1.99 -10.55 -3.75
C ARG A 110 -1.53 -9.26 -4.42
N LEU A 111 -0.46 -8.64 -3.89
CA LEU A 111 0.14 -7.46 -4.50
C LEU A 111 0.67 -7.76 -5.89
N ASP A 112 1.40 -8.87 -6.05
CA ASP A 112 1.94 -9.27 -7.33
C ASP A 112 0.83 -9.47 -8.36
N GLN A 113 -0.24 -10.15 -7.97
CA GLN A 113 -1.37 -10.37 -8.84
C GLN A 113 -2.07 -9.06 -9.22
N ALA A 114 -2.27 -8.18 -8.25
CA ALA A 114 -2.92 -6.89 -8.51
C ALA A 114 -2.07 -6.02 -9.43
N LYS A 115 -0.75 -5.96 -9.21
CA LYS A 115 0.10 -5.11 -10.04
C LYS A 115 0.31 -5.68 -11.45
N SER A 116 0.13 -6.98 -11.66
CA SER A 116 0.29 -7.58 -12.98
C SER A 116 -0.77 -7.10 -13.99
N ARG A 117 -1.90 -6.59 -13.49
CA ARG A 117 -2.98 -6.05 -14.32
C ARG A 117 -2.72 -4.62 -14.77
N HIS A 118 -1.72 -3.95 -14.20
CA HIS A 118 -1.48 -2.53 -14.42
C HIS A 118 -0.03 -2.26 -14.72
N GLU A 119 0.26 -1.07 -15.26
CA GLU A 119 1.62 -0.56 -15.36
C GLU A 119 1.84 0.34 -14.14
N VAL A 120 2.64 -0.16 -13.18
CA VAL A 120 2.83 0.53 -11.90
C VAL A 120 4.20 1.17 -11.86
N ILE A 121 4.23 2.46 -11.56
CA ILE A 121 5.46 3.20 -11.29
C ILE A 121 5.51 3.45 -9.80
N TRP A 122 6.56 3.02 -9.15
CA TRP A 122 6.73 3.19 -7.71
C TRP A 122 7.57 4.42 -7.43
N GLU A 123 7.08 5.28 -6.55
CA GLU A 123 7.84 6.43 -6.07
C GLU A 123 7.94 6.35 -4.57
N TRP A 124 9.17 6.23 -4.08
CA TRP A 124 9.42 6.18 -2.65
C TRP A 124 9.76 7.57 -2.16
N VAL A 125 9.08 8.01 -1.11
CA VAL A 125 9.35 9.29 -0.46
C VAL A 125 9.79 9.04 0.97
N LYS A 126 10.57 9.96 1.54
CA LYS A 126 11.09 9.82 2.88
C LYS A 126 10.22 10.60 3.86
N GLY A 127 9.36 9.88 4.58
CA GLY A 127 8.48 10.48 5.57
C GLY A 127 7.31 11.24 4.95
N HIS A 128 6.52 11.89 5.79
CA HIS A 128 5.31 12.58 5.39
C HIS A 128 5.45 14.11 5.37
N ALA A 129 6.51 14.63 5.97
CA ALA A 129 6.65 16.05 6.22
C ALA A 129 6.63 16.87 4.94
N GLY A 130 5.73 17.84 4.88
CA GLY A 130 5.65 18.75 3.75
C GLY A 130 4.91 18.24 2.54
N HIS A 131 4.27 17.07 2.64
CA HIS A 131 3.51 16.48 1.52
C HIS A 131 2.05 16.31 1.92
N PRO A 132 1.16 17.26 1.53
CA PRO A 132 -0.25 17.21 1.93
C PRO A 132 -0.96 15.92 1.57
N GLU A 133 -0.67 15.35 0.39
CA GLU A 133 -1.30 14.10 -0.05
C GLU A 133 -0.87 12.92 0.81
N ASN A 134 0.41 12.88 1.19
CA ASN A 134 0.91 11.83 2.09
C ASN A 134 0.30 11.97 3.49
N GLU A 135 0.11 13.19 3.96
CA GLU A 135 -0.56 13.43 5.23
C GLU A 135 -2.02 13.01 5.20
N ARG A 136 -2.70 13.19 4.08
CA ARG A 136 -4.07 12.71 3.92
C ARG A 136 -4.13 11.19 3.98
N ALA A 137 -3.19 10.50 3.34
CA ALA A 137 -3.13 9.03 3.40
C ALA A 137 -2.87 8.57 4.85
N ASP A 138 -2.01 9.27 5.59
CA ASP A 138 -1.75 8.96 7.00
C ASP A 138 -3.02 9.11 7.83
N LYS A 139 -3.77 10.18 7.63
CA LYS A 139 -5.04 10.39 8.33
C LYS A 139 -6.04 9.29 8.02
N LEU A 140 -6.10 8.85 6.76
CA LEU A 140 -6.98 7.76 6.37
C LEU A 140 -6.57 6.44 7.04
N ALA A 141 -5.27 6.18 7.14
CA ALA A 141 -4.78 4.99 7.82
C ALA A 141 -5.19 5.01 9.30
N ARG A 142 -5.05 6.15 9.97
CA ARG A 142 -5.48 6.30 11.36
C ARG A 142 -6.99 6.15 11.50
N LYS A 143 -7.74 6.69 10.56
CA LYS A 143 -9.20 6.56 10.54
C LYS A 143 -9.61 5.09 10.41
N GLY A 144 -8.92 4.34 9.56
CA GLY A 144 -9.17 2.91 9.42
C GLY A 144 -8.86 2.12 10.67
N MET A 145 -7.86 2.55 11.43
CA MET A 145 -7.46 1.90 12.68
C MET A 145 -8.42 2.20 13.84
N GLU A 146 -9.05 3.36 13.83
CA GLU A 146 -9.82 3.90 14.96
C GLU A 146 -10.87 2.94 15.54
N PRO A 147 -11.70 2.25 14.70
CA PRO A 147 -12.70 1.33 15.26
C PRO A 147 -12.10 0.20 16.08
N PHE A 148 -10.87 -0.17 15.82
CA PHE A 148 -10.20 -1.29 16.47
C PHE A 148 -9.40 -0.87 17.70
N LYS A 149 -9.02 0.39 17.83
CA LYS A 149 -8.26 0.88 18.97
C LYS A 149 -9.10 0.97 20.24
N ASN A 150 -10.39 1.18 20.10
CA ASN A 150 -11.27 1.42 21.21
C ASN A 150 -11.97 0.15 21.70
N GLN A 151 -11.55 -1.00 21.22
CA GLN A 151 -12.06 -2.29 21.69
C GLN A 151 -11.26 -2.70 22.93
N SER A 152 -11.85 -2.61 24.06
CA SER A 152 -11.25 -3.06 25.31
C SER A 152 -11.84 -4.38 25.75
#